data_8ba0610058ced00712617abff778913e
#
_entry.id   8ba0610058ced00712617abff778913e
#
_cell.length_a   1.000
_cell.length_b   1.000
_cell.length_c   1.000
_cell.angle_alpha   90.00
_cell.angle_beta   90.00
_cell.angle_gamma   90.00
#
_symmetry.space_group_name_H-M   'P 1'
#
loop_
_entity.id
_entity.type
_entity.pdbx_description
1 polymer ?
#
loop_
_entity_poly.entity_id
_entity_poly.type
_entity_poly.pdbx_seq_one_letter_code
_entity_poly.pdbx_strand_id
1 'polypeptide(L)'
;MNLFEAIFVRKSVRSYTNEGISPKVLEDILKQFDEINGLFGGLETELAIFDNRQNDYKMLSLLGIKAPYYLVLYSEEKDRAMMNAGYLMEQLSLYMYTRGIGSCFIGNPIIKKKYQYRDKKRMMVVMAFGKPKGSCYRKQAEAKRLSLDDLCVYKETPRQWMKQLLDAARMAPSSMNSQPWRFVVFDSRIHIFSKKHPSDKLGKWDEVNFGIMFANMMTAAEEMWLDVDLIRLDELSQKNFQNNQYVLSAILRP
;
A
#
# COMPACT_ATOMS: atom_id res chain seq x y z
N MET A 1 -3.15 11.01 16.91
CA MET A 1 -2.63 10.87 15.54
C MET A 1 -3.65 10.07 14.74
N ASN A 2 -4.13 10.62 13.66
CA ASN A 2 -5.02 9.94 12.72
C ASN A 2 -4.24 9.23 11.60
N LEU A 3 -4.96 8.53 10.69
CA LEU A 3 -4.32 7.78 9.60
C LEU A 3 -3.61 8.70 8.58
N PHE A 4 -4.17 9.88 8.33
CA PHE A 4 -3.58 10.85 7.42
C PHE A 4 -2.23 11.36 7.93
N GLU A 5 -2.15 11.76 9.20
CA GLU A 5 -0.89 12.17 9.83
C GLU A 5 0.16 11.06 9.80
N ALA A 6 -0.29 9.80 10.00
CA ALA A 6 0.59 8.64 9.97
C ALA A 6 1.31 8.46 8.62
N ILE A 7 0.69 8.83 7.49
CA ILE A 7 1.29 8.76 6.15
C ILE A 7 2.65 9.45 6.10
N PHE A 8 2.76 10.61 6.72
CA PHE A 8 3.95 11.47 6.61
C PHE A 8 5.09 11.06 7.54
N VAL A 9 4.77 10.38 8.64
CA VAL A 9 5.74 10.15 9.72
C VAL A 9 6.10 8.67 9.93
N ARG A 10 5.28 7.72 9.44
CA ARG A 10 5.60 6.30 9.54
C ARG A 10 6.84 5.92 8.73
N LYS A 11 7.58 4.94 9.19
CA LYS A 11 8.64 4.29 8.40
C LYS A 11 8.51 2.76 8.46
N SER A 12 9.06 2.08 7.45
CA SER A 12 9.17 0.62 7.46
C SER A 12 10.10 0.17 8.59
N VAL A 13 9.59 -0.62 9.51
CA VAL A 13 10.34 -1.21 10.63
C VAL A 13 10.86 -2.58 10.21
N ARG A 14 12.16 -2.80 10.34
CA ARG A 14 12.82 -4.06 9.94
C ARG A 14 13.47 -4.81 11.11
N SER A 15 13.39 -4.25 12.32
CA SER A 15 13.93 -4.82 13.54
C SER A 15 12.91 -4.72 14.66
N TYR A 16 12.56 -5.84 15.26
CA TYR A 16 11.49 -5.97 16.24
C TYR A 16 12.00 -6.59 17.52
N THR A 17 11.36 -6.27 18.67
CA THR A 17 11.48 -7.07 19.89
C THR A 17 10.71 -8.38 19.70
N ASN A 18 10.99 -9.38 20.53
CA ASN A 18 10.18 -10.62 20.54
C ASN A 18 9.00 -10.55 21.53
N GLU A 19 8.68 -9.34 22.01
CA GLU A 19 7.58 -9.12 22.91
C GLU A 19 6.23 -9.40 22.23
N GLY A 20 5.32 -10.04 22.97
CA GLY A 20 3.96 -10.27 22.50
C GLY A 20 3.16 -8.98 22.36
N ILE A 21 2.29 -8.95 21.36
CA ILE A 21 1.20 -7.97 21.25
C ILE A 21 -0.01 -8.54 21.98
N SER A 22 -0.77 -7.70 22.69
CA SER A 22 -1.93 -8.18 23.42
C SER A 22 -2.97 -8.81 22.49
N PRO A 23 -3.65 -9.88 22.90
CA PRO A 23 -4.67 -10.54 22.08
C PRO A 23 -5.76 -9.56 21.59
N LYS A 24 -6.16 -8.61 22.43
CA LYS A 24 -7.13 -7.57 22.07
C LYS A 24 -6.65 -6.73 20.88
N VAL A 25 -5.39 -6.31 20.86
CA VAL A 25 -4.84 -5.52 19.75
C VAL A 25 -4.74 -6.35 18.46
N LEU A 26 -4.42 -7.64 18.54
CA LEU A 26 -4.44 -8.52 17.38
C LEU A 26 -5.87 -8.70 16.84
N GLU A 27 -6.85 -8.85 17.73
CA GLU A 27 -8.28 -8.88 17.36
C GLU A 27 -8.74 -7.57 16.73
N ASP A 28 -8.34 -6.42 17.30
CA ASP A 28 -8.68 -5.10 16.76
C ASP A 28 -8.09 -4.89 15.33
N ILE A 29 -6.92 -5.46 15.01
CA ILE A 29 -6.36 -5.46 13.65
C ILE A 29 -7.25 -6.25 12.68
N LEU A 30 -7.74 -7.42 13.08
CA LEU A 30 -8.65 -8.22 12.26
C LEU A 30 -10.00 -7.52 12.07
N LYS A 31 -10.57 -6.93 13.12
CA LYS A 31 -11.81 -6.14 13.03
C LYS A 31 -11.63 -4.94 12.10
N GLN A 32 -10.50 -4.24 12.20
CA GLN A 32 -10.22 -3.12 11.28
C GLN A 32 -10.16 -3.59 9.83
N PHE A 33 -9.63 -4.78 9.56
CA PHE A 33 -9.63 -5.33 8.21
C PHE A 33 -11.05 -5.57 7.68
N ASP A 34 -11.94 -6.08 8.50
CA ASP A 34 -13.35 -6.34 8.15
C ASP A 34 -14.13 -5.05 7.85
N GLU A 35 -13.69 -3.91 8.40
CA GLU A 35 -14.28 -2.58 8.18
C GLU A 35 -13.74 -1.87 6.92
N ILE A 36 -12.60 -2.30 6.39
CA ILE A 36 -11.98 -1.66 5.21
C ILE A 36 -12.62 -2.18 3.93
N ASN A 37 -13.17 -1.27 3.14
CA ASN A 37 -13.58 -1.59 1.78
C ASN A 37 -12.36 -1.74 0.86
N GLY A 38 -12.37 -2.79 0.03
CA GLY A 38 -11.34 -2.97 -0.98
C GLY A 38 -11.39 -1.88 -2.07
N LEU A 39 -10.26 -1.69 -2.73
CA LEU A 39 -10.16 -0.75 -3.86
C LEU A 39 -11.06 -1.17 -5.05
N PHE A 40 -11.26 -2.48 -5.21
CA PHE A 40 -12.10 -3.07 -6.26
C PHE A 40 -13.12 -4.02 -5.62
N GLY A 41 -14.38 -3.87 -6.01
CA GLY A 41 -15.45 -4.76 -5.57
C GLY A 41 -15.34 -6.17 -6.18
N GLY A 42 -15.97 -7.15 -5.55
CA GLY A 42 -16.06 -8.52 -6.05
C GLY A 42 -14.78 -9.38 -5.93
N LEU A 43 -13.82 -8.94 -5.11
CA LEU A 43 -12.64 -9.70 -4.73
C LEU A 43 -12.80 -10.23 -3.31
N GLU A 44 -12.92 -11.54 -3.17
CA GLU A 44 -12.88 -12.14 -1.84
C GLU A 44 -11.47 -12.15 -1.28
N THR A 45 -11.32 -11.59 -0.10
CA THR A 45 -10.05 -11.51 0.62
C THR A 45 -10.16 -12.12 2.01
N GLU A 46 -9.04 -12.55 2.56
CA GLU A 46 -8.95 -13.08 3.91
C GLU A 46 -7.62 -12.66 4.53
N LEU A 47 -7.66 -12.20 5.77
CA LEU A 47 -6.48 -11.82 6.52
C LEU A 47 -6.15 -12.88 7.58
N ALA A 48 -4.89 -13.25 7.68
CA ALA A 48 -4.39 -14.12 8.75
C ALA A 48 -3.23 -13.46 9.49
N ILE A 49 -3.21 -13.64 10.81
CA ILE A 49 -2.07 -13.29 11.66
C ILE A 49 -1.28 -14.57 11.97
N PHE A 50 -0.01 -14.57 11.65
CA PHE A 50 0.93 -15.62 12.01
C PHE A 50 1.78 -15.17 13.19
N ASP A 51 1.57 -15.77 14.37
CA ASP A 51 2.44 -15.60 15.52
C ASP A 51 3.72 -16.42 15.31
N ASN A 52 4.81 -15.74 15.00
CA ASN A 52 6.09 -16.35 14.65
C ASN A 52 7.13 -16.21 15.77
N ARG A 53 6.72 -15.91 17.00
CA ARG A 53 7.64 -15.75 18.14
C ARG A 53 8.48 -17.01 18.43
N GLN A 54 7.95 -18.18 18.10
CA GLN A 54 8.63 -19.48 18.17
C GLN A 54 9.30 -19.88 16.85
N ASN A 55 9.28 -19.00 15.83
CA ASN A 55 9.79 -19.25 14.48
C ASN A 55 9.16 -20.45 13.75
N ASP A 56 7.89 -20.75 14.01
CA ASP A 56 7.17 -21.90 13.49
C ASP A 56 6.95 -21.83 11.97
N TYR A 57 6.75 -20.63 11.45
CA TYR A 57 6.47 -20.41 10.04
C TYR A 57 7.72 -20.41 9.16
N LYS A 58 8.93 -20.23 9.76
CA LYS A 58 10.22 -20.17 9.05
C LYS A 58 10.16 -19.25 7.81
N MET A 59 9.53 -18.10 8.00
CA MET A 59 9.42 -17.10 6.94
C MET A 59 10.80 -16.52 6.61
N LEU A 60 11.19 -16.60 5.35
CA LEU A 60 12.40 -15.97 4.84
C LEU A 60 12.03 -14.78 3.94
N SER A 61 12.85 -13.76 3.98
CA SER A 61 12.72 -12.59 3.11
C SER A 61 14.08 -12.22 2.53
N LEU A 62 14.07 -11.62 1.35
CA LEU A 62 15.29 -11.18 0.67
C LEU A 62 16.16 -10.25 1.54
N LEU A 63 15.53 -9.43 2.37
CA LEU A 63 16.20 -8.49 3.27
C LEU A 63 16.51 -9.08 4.67
N GLY A 64 16.29 -10.38 4.87
CA GLY A 64 16.55 -11.05 6.15
C GLY A 64 15.67 -10.53 7.31
N ILE A 65 14.51 -9.93 7.04
CA ILE A 65 13.63 -9.39 8.07
C ILE A 65 13.01 -10.54 8.86
N LYS A 66 13.29 -10.56 10.16
CA LYS A 66 12.68 -11.49 11.12
C LYS A 66 11.73 -10.70 12.01
N ALA A 67 10.49 -11.14 12.11
CA ALA A 67 9.46 -10.49 12.90
C ALA A 67 8.74 -11.49 13.82
N PRO A 68 8.23 -11.02 14.97
CA PRO A 68 7.44 -11.85 15.88
C PRO A 68 6.07 -12.18 15.29
N TYR A 69 5.56 -11.35 14.38
CA TYR A 69 4.27 -11.56 13.73
C TYR A 69 4.33 -11.24 12.24
N TYR A 70 3.49 -11.93 11.47
CA TYR A 70 3.25 -11.61 10.06
C TYR A 70 1.74 -11.49 9.81
N LEU A 71 1.34 -10.42 9.12
CA LEU A 71 0.05 -10.33 8.46
C LEU A 71 0.18 -10.95 7.07
N VAL A 72 -0.73 -11.85 6.75
CA VAL A 72 -0.77 -12.54 5.46
C VAL A 72 -2.15 -12.31 4.85
N LEU A 73 -2.17 -11.59 3.73
CA LEU A 73 -3.40 -11.38 2.97
C LEU A 73 -3.51 -12.42 1.87
N TYR A 74 -4.63 -13.12 1.86
CA TYR A 74 -5.05 -14.05 0.82
C TYR A 74 -6.16 -13.41 -0.02
N SER A 75 -6.17 -13.70 -1.32
CA SER A 75 -7.23 -13.27 -2.23
C SER A 75 -7.42 -14.29 -3.34
N GLU A 76 -8.58 -14.22 -3.98
CA GLU A 76 -8.80 -14.88 -5.27
C GLU A 76 -7.77 -14.39 -6.30
N GLU A 77 -7.35 -15.28 -7.19
CA GLU A 77 -6.43 -14.95 -8.30
C GLU A 77 -7.22 -14.33 -9.47
N LYS A 78 -7.67 -13.10 -9.29
CA LYS A 78 -8.37 -12.29 -10.29
C LYS A 78 -7.54 -11.06 -10.69
N ASP A 79 -7.95 -10.41 -11.77
CA ASP A 79 -7.35 -9.13 -12.20
C ASP A 79 -7.35 -8.12 -11.03
N ARG A 80 -6.25 -7.39 -10.89
CA ARG A 80 -6.05 -6.36 -9.84
C ARG A 80 -6.04 -6.85 -8.39
N ALA A 81 -6.06 -8.17 -8.14
CA ALA A 81 -6.02 -8.70 -6.77
C ALA A 81 -4.77 -8.24 -6.01
N MET A 82 -3.61 -8.10 -6.68
CA MET A 82 -2.37 -7.61 -6.07
C MET A 82 -2.46 -6.13 -5.71
N MET A 83 -3.11 -5.30 -6.54
CA MET A 83 -3.32 -3.88 -6.27
C MET A 83 -4.28 -3.71 -5.09
N ASN A 84 -5.38 -4.45 -5.08
CA ASN A 84 -6.32 -4.47 -3.96
C ASN A 84 -5.64 -4.91 -2.64
N ALA A 85 -4.79 -5.93 -2.70
CA ALA A 85 -4.03 -6.39 -1.54
C ALA A 85 -3.07 -5.32 -1.00
N GLY A 86 -2.38 -4.58 -1.87
CA GLY A 86 -1.54 -3.45 -1.49
C GLY A 86 -2.34 -2.34 -0.79
N TYR A 87 -3.53 -2.04 -1.32
CA TYR A 87 -4.44 -1.04 -0.77
C TYR A 87 -4.92 -1.39 0.64
N LEU A 88 -5.43 -2.60 0.84
CA LEU A 88 -5.90 -3.07 2.15
C LEU A 88 -4.77 -3.10 3.18
N MET A 89 -3.61 -3.62 2.80
CA MET A 89 -2.49 -3.79 3.72
C MET A 89 -1.83 -2.46 4.12
N GLU A 90 -1.84 -1.43 3.27
CA GLU A 90 -1.31 -0.12 3.68
C GLU A 90 -2.22 0.56 4.70
N GLN A 91 -3.53 0.47 4.55
CA GLN A 91 -4.46 1.00 5.56
C GLN A 91 -4.23 0.33 6.93
N LEU A 92 -4.03 -0.99 6.95
CA LEU A 92 -3.65 -1.70 8.18
C LEU A 92 -2.27 -1.28 8.71
N SER A 93 -1.32 -0.98 7.83
CA SER A 93 0.00 -0.46 8.21
C SER A 93 -0.10 0.89 8.92
N LEU A 94 -0.93 1.80 8.39
CA LEU A 94 -1.22 3.10 9.00
C LEU A 94 -1.95 2.92 10.34
N TYR A 95 -2.97 2.07 10.39
CA TYR A 95 -3.71 1.74 11.60
C TYR A 95 -2.80 1.18 12.71
N MET A 96 -1.95 0.22 12.39
CA MET A 96 -0.97 -0.34 13.34
C MET A 96 0.01 0.72 13.84
N TYR A 97 0.46 1.61 12.96
CA TYR A 97 1.37 2.68 13.33
C TYR A 97 0.75 3.62 14.38
N THR A 98 -0.53 3.97 14.27
CA THR A 98 -1.22 4.82 15.27
C THR A 98 -1.29 4.17 16.66
N ARG A 99 -1.02 2.88 16.76
CA ARG A 99 -0.96 2.08 18.00
C ARG A 99 0.46 1.74 18.46
N GLY A 100 1.47 2.39 17.85
CA GLY A 100 2.88 2.17 18.19
C GLY A 100 3.43 0.83 17.68
N ILE A 101 2.75 0.16 16.75
CA ILE A 101 3.18 -1.09 16.14
C ILE A 101 3.90 -0.77 14.83
N GLY A 102 5.14 -1.24 14.72
CA GLY A 102 5.93 -1.11 13.50
C GLY A 102 5.58 -2.19 12.48
N SER A 103 5.62 -1.83 11.20
CA SER A 103 5.35 -2.77 10.11
C SER A 103 6.31 -2.60 8.92
N CYS A 104 6.42 -3.66 8.10
CA CYS A 104 7.20 -3.65 6.86
C CYS A 104 6.66 -4.68 5.87
N PHE A 105 6.37 -4.27 4.66
CA PHE A 105 6.04 -5.17 3.55
C PHE A 105 7.23 -6.11 3.25
N ILE A 106 6.94 -7.39 3.05
CA ILE A 106 7.92 -8.41 2.70
C ILE A 106 7.83 -8.71 1.21
N GLY A 107 8.87 -8.32 0.47
CA GLY A 107 9.01 -8.68 -0.93
C GLY A 107 9.46 -10.14 -1.09
N ASN A 108 8.80 -10.88 -1.97
CA ASN A 108 9.11 -12.28 -2.29
C ASN A 108 9.28 -13.16 -1.02
N PRO A 109 8.26 -13.26 -0.15
CA PRO A 109 8.37 -14.12 1.02
C PRO A 109 8.52 -15.59 0.60
N ILE A 110 9.47 -16.27 1.21
CA ILE A 110 9.64 -17.73 1.06
C ILE A 110 9.04 -18.38 2.30
N ILE A 111 8.00 -19.16 2.09
CA ILE A 111 7.25 -19.87 3.14
C ILE A 111 6.86 -21.27 2.66
N LYS A 112 6.60 -22.19 3.60
CA LYS A 112 6.13 -23.55 3.28
C LYS A 112 4.87 -23.51 2.40
N LYS A 113 4.79 -24.41 1.42
CA LYS A 113 3.66 -24.49 0.45
C LYS A 113 2.28 -24.49 1.11
N LYS A 114 2.12 -25.18 2.24
CA LYS A 114 0.83 -25.27 2.97
C LYS A 114 0.27 -23.91 3.44
N TYR A 115 1.10 -22.87 3.49
CA TYR A 115 0.69 -21.52 3.87
C TYR A 115 0.51 -20.58 2.68
N GLN A 116 0.77 -21.04 1.46
CA GLN A 116 0.64 -20.24 0.24
C GLN A 116 -0.80 -20.13 -0.25
N TYR A 117 -1.68 -21.02 0.24
CA TYR A 117 -3.10 -21.03 -0.09
C TYR A 117 -3.93 -21.23 1.17
N ARG A 118 -5.10 -20.62 1.20
CA ARG A 118 -6.13 -20.76 2.22
C ARG A 118 -7.50 -20.63 1.57
N ASP A 119 -8.37 -21.62 1.75
CA ASP A 119 -9.73 -21.64 1.19
C ASP A 119 -9.82 -21.20 -0.29
N LYS A 120 -8.99 -21.80 -1.14
CA LYS A 120 -8.84 -21.49 -2.57
C LYS A 120 -8.28 -20.10 -2.89
N LYS A 121 -8.00 -19.29 -1.88
CA LYS A 121 -7.36 -17.98 -2.04
C LYS A 121 -5.83 -18.14 -1.98
N ARG A 122 -5.14 -17.40 -2.79
CA ARG A 122 -3.67 -17.37 -2.83
C ARG A 122 -3.12 -16.26 -1.93
N MET A 123 -1.99 -16.51 -1.31
CA MET A 123 -1.21 -15.51 -0.61
C MET A 123 -0.75 -14.41 -1.58
N MET A 124 -1.23 -13.18 -1.37
CA MET A 124 -0.91 -12.02 -2.20
C MET A 124 0.22 -11.19 -1.62
N VAL A 125 0.06 -10.75 -0.38
CA VAL A 125 0.98 -9.84 0.30
C VAL A 125 1.24 -10.32 1.72
N VAL A 126 2.49 -10.19 2.16
CA VAL A 126 2.91 -10.43 3.54
C VAL A 126 3.50 -9.16 4.12
N MET A 127 3.16 -8.86 5.35
CA MET A 127 3.72 -7.75 6.12
C MET A 127 4.23 -8.24 7.47
N ALA A 128 5.51 -8.01 7.74
CA ALA A 128 6.09 -8.19 9.06
C ALA A 128 5.59 -7.10 10.01
N PHE A 129 5.27 -7.43 11.24
CA PHE A 129 4.89 -6.43 12.25
C PHE A 129 5.25 -6.85 13.68
N GLY A 130 5.25 -5.87 14.58
CA GLY A 130 5.58 -6.09 15.99
C GLY A 130 6.00 -4.80 16.68
N LYS A 131 6.39 -4.92 17.95
CA LYS A 131 7.00 -3.81 18.69
C LYS A 131 8.38 -3.49 18.10
N PRO A 132 8.63 -2.24 17.65
CA PRO A 132 9.92 -1.90 17.05
C PRO A 132 11.03 -1.89 18.08
N LYS A 133 12.26 -2.32 17.72
CA LYS A 133 13.47 -2.17 18.56
C LYS A 133 13.95 -0.71 18.66
N GLY A 134 13.39 0.17 17.93
CA GLY A 134 13.69 1.60 17.94
C GLY A 134 12.47 2.39 17.57
N SER A 135 12.64 3.58 17.04
CA SER A 135 11.52 4.40 16.62
C SER A 135 10.85 3.84 15.35
N CYS A 136 9.53 3.81 15.30
CA CYS A 136 8.74 3.65 14.06
C CYS A 136 8.46 5.01 13.37
N TYR A 137 8.87 6.10 13.97
CA TYR A 137 8.73 7.47 13.51
C TYR A 137 9.94 7.92 12.69
N ARG A 138 9.68 8.78 11.70
CA ARG A 138 10.67 9.63 11.01
C ARG A 138 10.06 11.02 10.79
N LYS A 139 10.89 12.05 10.63
CA LYS A 139 10.43 13.33 10.11
C LYS A 139 10.08 13.18 8.63
N GLN A 140 9.09 13.93 8.15
CA GLN A 140 8.70 13.88 6.73
C GLN A 140 9.88 14.18 5.80
N ALA A 141 10.72 15.16 6.13
CA ALA A 141 11.89 15.54 5.36
C ALA A 141 12.96 14.43 5.25
N GLU A 142 12.95 13.44 6.15
CA GLU A 142 13.86 12.29 6.12
C GLU A 142 13.38 11.19 5.14
N ALA A 143 12.17 11.33 4.62
CA ALA A 143 11.63 10.39 3.66
C ALA A 143 12.30 10.55 2.30
N LYS A 144 13.03 9.53 1.87
CA LYS A 144 13.63 9.50 0.53
C LYS A 144 12.53 9.31 -0.51
N ARG A 145 11.87 10.40 -0.89
CA ARG A 145 10.81 10.43 -1.91
C ARG A 145 11.18 11.44 -2.99
N LEU A 146 10.80 11.12 -4.23
CA LEU A 146 10.88 12.05 -5.33
C LEU A 146 10.01 13.29 -5.05
N SER A 147 10.39 14.44 -5.58
CA SER A 147 9.59 15.66 -5.47
C SER A 147 8.31 15.55 -6.29
N LEU A 148 7.33 16.41 -6.02
CA LEU A 148 6.16 16.48 -6.89
C LEU A 148 6.53 16.94 -8.31
N ASP A 149 7.54 17.78 -8.44
CA ASP A 149 8.02 18.23 -9.76
C ASP A 149 8.63 17.09 -10.60
N ASP A 150 9.24 16.08 -9.93
CA ASP A 150 9.74 14.87 -10.60
C ASP A 150 8.62 13.88 -10.98
N LEU A 151 7.50 13.93 -10.26
CA LEU A 151 6.41 12.96 -10.40
C LEU A 151 5.24 13.47 -11.22
N CYS A 152 5.03 14.80 -11.30
CA CYS A 152 3.83 15.42 -11.85
C CYS A 152 4.09 16.19 -13.13
N VAL A 153 3.17 16.07 -14.07
CA VAL A 153 3.02 17.00 -15.18
C VAL A 153 1.72 17.77 -14.95
N TYR A 154 1.82 19.04 -14.65
CA TYR A 154 0.70 19.92 -14.44
C TYR A 154 0.19 20.46 -15.78
N LYS A 155 -1.08 20.17 -16.12
CA LYS A 155 -1.78 20.72 -17.29
C LYS A 155 -2.53 21.99 -16.93
N GLU A 156 -2.90 22.11 -15.67
CA GLU A 156 -3.59 23.24 -15.07
C GLU A 156 -2.99 23.54 -13.70
N THR A 157 -3.21 24.72 -13.16
CA THR A 157 -2.69 25.10 -11.84
C THR A 157 -3.41 24.27 -10.77
N PRO A 158 -2.69 23.42 -10.03
CA PRO A 158 -3.32 22.53 -9.04
C PRO A 158 -3.84 23.35 -7.86
N ARG A 159 -5.04 23.03 -7.42
CA ARG A 159 -5.62 23.55 -6.17
C ARG A 159 -4.86 22.99 -4.96
N GLN A 160 -4.96 23.67 -3.82
CA GLN A 160 -4.23 23.30 -2.60
C GLN A 160 -4.53 21.87 -2.14
N TRP A 161 -5.79 21.46 -2.12
CA TRP A 161 -6.19 20.11 -1.73
C TRP A 161 -5.58 19.03 -2.64
N MET A 162 -5.45 19.32 -3.95
CA MET A 162 -4.84 18.38 -4.90
C MET A 162 -3.35 18.18 -4.62
N LYS A 163 -2.64 19.23 -4.22
CA LYS A 163 -1.25 19.10 -3.76
C LYS A 163 -1.14 18.20 -2.53
N GLN A 164 -2.09 18.31 -1.60
CA GLN A 164 -2.13 17.46 -0.41
C GLN A 164 -2.39 15.99 -0.76
N LEU A 165 -3.31 15.70 -1.71
CA LEU A 165 -3.52 14.34 -2.22
C LEU A 165 -2.24 13.76 -2.85
N LEU A 166 -1.59 14.55 -3.69
CA LEU A 166 -0.34 14.15 -4.36
C LEU A 166 0.81 13.97 -3.36
N ASP A 167 0.89 14.82 -2.34
CA ASP A 167 1.87 14.67 -1.26
C ASP A 167 1.65 13.38 -0.47
N ALA A 168 0.42 13.06 -0.12
CA ALA A 168 0.09 11.79 0.54
C ALA A 168 0.44 10.57 -0.34
N ALA A 169 0.06 10.62 -1.62
CA ALA A 169 0.35 9.57 -2.58
C ALA A 169 1.86 9.31 -2.72
N ARG A 170 2.67 10.36 -2.91
CA ARG A 170 4.13 10.23 -3.06
C ARG A 170 4.83 9.70 -1.81
N MET A 171 4.22 9.84 -0.61
CA MET A 171 4.77 9.31 0.64
C MET A 171 4.65 7.79 0.76
N ALA A 172 3.89 7.14 -0.11
CA ALA A 172 3.69 5.70 -0.12
C ALA A 172 5.03 4.93 -0.17
N PRO A 173 5.19 3.85 0.63
CA PRO A 173 6.32 2.97 0.45
C PRO A 173 6.18 2.17 -0.85
N SER A 174 7.31 1.81 -1.44
CA SER A 174 7.35 0.95 -2.62
C SER A 174 8.51 -0.04 -2.56
N SER A 175 8.40 -1.13 -3.30
CA SER A 175 9.46 -2.12 -3.44
C SER A 175 10.75 -1.46 -3.88
N MET A 176 11.84 -1.68 -3.14
CA MET A 176 13.15 -1.06 -3.39
C MET A 176 13.10 0.48 -3.51
N ASN A 177 12.05 1.12 -2.97
CA ASN A 177 11.78 2.56 -3.11
C ASN A 177 11.67 3.02 -4.57
N SER A 178 11.13 2.19 -5.45
CA SER A 178 11.08 2.40 -6.90
C SER A 178 10.21 3.58 -7.32
N GLN A 179 9.16 3.90 -6.55
CA GLN A 179 8.23 5.00 -6.81
C GLN A 179 7.77 5.04 -8.28
N PRO A 180 7.07 3.97 -8.75
CA PRO A 180 6.82 3.76 -10.18
C PRO A 180 5.77 4.71 -10.77
N TRP A 181 5.07 5.44 -9.93
CA TRP A 181 3.95 6.33 -10.31
C TRP A 181 4.41 7.63 -10.96
N ARG A 182 3.61 8.09 -11.92
CA ARG A 182 3.68 9.40 -12.55
C ARG A 182 2.27 9.96 -12.65
N PHE A 183 2.12 11.27 -12.49
CA PHE A 183 0.84 11.95 -12.43
C PHE A 183 0.72 12.99 -13.53
N VAL A 184 -0.42 13.01 -14.22
CA VAL A 184 -0.82 14.12 -15.10
C VAL A 184 -2.00 14.80 -14.44
N VAL A 185 -1.81 16.05 -14.05
CA VAL A 185 -2.69 16.77 -13.13
C VAL A 185 -3.47 17.84 -13.87
N PHE A 186 -4.80 17.79 -13.74
CA PHE A 186 -5.76 18.80 -14.15
C PHE A 186 -6.42 19.40 -12.90
N ASP A 187 -7.36 20.31 -13.05
CA ASP A 187 -7.99 20.97 -11.88
C ASP A 187 -8.97 20.06 -11.11
N SER A 188 -9.59 19.08 -11.78
CA SER A 188 -10.58 18.16 -11.20
C SER A 188 -10.22 16.67 -11.29
N ARG A 189 -9.07 16.33 -11.89
CA ARG A 189 -8.66 14.94 -12.08
C ARG A 189 -7.15 14.77 -12.14
N ILE A 190 -6.70 13.59 -11.73
CA ILE A 190 -5.30 13.15 -11.83
C ILE A 190 -5.29 11.85 -12.62
N HIS A 191 -4.60 11.82 -13.74
CA HIS A 191 -4.32 10.57 -14.44
C HIS A 191 -3.02 9.97 -13.93
N ILE A 192 -3.08 8.71 -13.54
CA ILE A 192 -1.98 8.00 -12.92
C ILE A 192 -1.37 7.02 -13.92
N PHE A 193 -0.08 7.10 -14.08
CA PHE A 193 0.71 6.25 -14.97
C PHE A 193 1.81 5.53 -14.22
N SER A 194 2.18 4.36 -14.72
CA SER A 194 3.43 3.66 -14.40
C SER A 194 4.48 3.94 -15.47
N LYS A 195 5.75 3.77 -15.14
CA LYS A 195 6.76 3.55 -16.17
C LYS A 195 6.36 2.32 -16.99
N LYS A 196 6.56 2.37 -18.30
CA LYS A 196 6.22 1.25 -19.19
C LYS A 196 7.13 0.06 -18.92
N HIS A 197 6.52 -1.11 -18.80
CA HIS A 197 7.22 -2.37 -18.71
C HIS A 197 7.27 -3.06 -20.08
N PRO A 198 8.29 -3.89 -20.36
CA PRO A 198 8.38 -4.62 -21.63
C PRO A 198 7.19 -5.52 -21.94
N SER A 199 6.48 -5.98 -20.89
CA SER A 199 5.32 -6.88 -21.02
C SER A 199 3.98 -6.16 -21.22
N ASP A 200 3.93 -4.85 -21.35
CA ASP A 200 2.71 -4.02 -21.38
C ASP A 200 1.73 -4.24 -20.21
N LYS A 201 2.10 -5.06 -19.23
CA LYS A 201 1.37 -5.28 -17.99
C LYS A 201 2.18 -4.75 -16.82
N LEU A 202 1.48 -4.25 -15.81
CA LEU A 202 2.13 -3.92 -14.54
C LEU A 202 2.79 -5.18 -13.97
N GLY A 203 4.04 -5.05 -13.56
CA GLY A 203 4.69 -6.09 -12.79
C GLY A 203 3.94 -6.31 -11.47
N LYS A 204 3.94 -7.56 -10.97
CA LYS A 204 3.26 -7.95 -9.73
C LYS A 204 3.53 -6.99 -8.57
N TRP A 205 4.76 -6.55 -8.40
CA TRP A 205 5.14 -5.64 -7.31
C TRP A 205 4.73 -4.20 -7.57
N ASP A 206 4.62 -3.79 -8.84
CA ASP A 206 4.08 -2.47 -9.16
C ASP A 206 2.59 -2.39 -8.90
N GLU A 207 1.82 -3.44 -9.14
CA GLU A 207 0.42 -3.47 -8.70
C GLU A 207 0.29 -3.25 -7.19
N VAL A 208 1.09 -3.96 -6.38
CA VAL A 208 1.11 -3.74 -4.92
C VAL A 208 1.51 -2.31 -4.58
N ASN A 209 2.56 -1.77 -5.24
CA ASN A 209 3.02 -0.40 -5.01
C ASN A 209 1.93 0.64 -5.33
N PHE A 210 1.17 0.43 -6.42
CA PHE A 210 0.04 1.30 -6.76
C PHE A 210 -1.09 1.18 -5.75
N GLY A 211 -1.42 -0.02 -5.29
CA GLY A 211 -2.41 -0.22 -4.22
C GLY A 211 -2.05 0.55 -2.96
N ILE A 212 -0.80 0.45 -2.52
CA ILE A 212 -0.26 1.20 -1.37
C ILE A 212 -0.39 2.72 -1.60
N MET A 213 -0.03 3.19 -2.79
CA MET A 213 -0.11 4.61 -3.14
C MET A 213 -1.57 5.11 -3.16
N PHE A 214 -2.49 4.32 -3.71
CA PHE A 214 -3.92 4.65 -3.69
C PHE A 214 -4.49 4.66 -2.26
N ALA A 215 -4.04 3.77 -1.36
CA ALA A 215 -4.45 3.81 0.04
C ALA A 215 -4.09 5.16 0.69
N ASN A 216 -2.87 5.64 0.50
CA ASN A 216 -2.47 6.95 1.00
C ASN A 216 -3.28 8.09 0.37
N MET A 217 -3.52 8.05 -0.94
CA MET A 217 -4.31 9.06 -1.65
C MET A 217 -5.75 9.11 -1.13
N MET A 218 -6.40 7.95 -0.99
CA MET A 218 -7.78 7.86 -0.52
C MET A 218 -7.92 8.22 0.96
N THR A 219 -6.96 7.83 1.81
CA THR A 219 -6.92 8.29 3.22
C THR A 219 -6.82 9.81 3.31
N ALA A 220 -6.05 10.44 2.42
CA ALA A 220 -5.97 11.90 2.37
C ALA A 220 -7.26 12.54 1.82
N ALA A 221 -7.91 11.93 0.84
CA ALA A 221 -9.20 12.39 0.32
C ALA A 221 -10.27 12.36 1.41
N GLU A 222 -10.35 11.25 2.14
CA GLU A 222 -11.28 11.07 3.26
C GLU A 222 -11.07 12.12 4.37
N GLU A 223 -9.83 12.37 4.79
CA GLU A 223 -9.51 13.41 5.78
C GLU A 223 -9.94 14.82 5.33
N MET A 224 -9.89 15.08 4.04
CA MET A 224 -10.29 16.37 3.45
C MET A 224 -11.76 16.42 3.01
N TRP A 225 -12.55 15.38 3.30
CA TRP A 225 -13.96 15.28 2.90
C TRP A 225 -14.15 15.41 1.38
N LEU A 226 -13.22 14.87 0.61
CA LEU A 226 -13.27 14.87 -0.85
C LEU A 226 -13.86 13.56 -1.35
N ASP A 227 -14.85 13.63 -2.21
CA ASP A 227 -15.40 12.49 -2.92
C ASP A 227 -14.58 12.23 -4.20
N VAL A 228 -13.72 11.22 -4.15
CA VAL A 228 -12.78 10.88 -5.22
C VAL A 228 -13.04 9.48 -5.73
N ASP A 229 -13.36 9.37 -7.01
CA ASP A 229 -13.47 8.11 -7.72
C ASP A 229 -12.13 7.67 -8.32
N LEU A 230 -11.77 6.42 -8.09
CA LEU A 230 -10.64 5.77 -8.80
C LEU A 230 -11.21 4.90 -9.92
N ILE A 231 -11.15 5.38 -11.14
CA ILE A 231 -11.73 4.74 -12.31
C ILE A 231 -10.71 4.49 -13.42
N ARG A 232 -11.02 3.51 -14.28
CA ARG A 232 -10.27 3.27 -15.51
C ARG A 232 -11.01 3.87 -16.69
N LEU A 233 -10.37 4.81 -17.37
CA LEU A 233 -10.90 5.44 -18.57
C LEU A 233 -10.50 4.63 -19.80
N ASP A 234 -11.47 4.17 -20.58
CA ASP A 234 -11.24 3.33 -21.76
C ASP A 234 -10.38 4.03 -22.80
N GLU A 235 -10.65 5.32 -23.04
CA GLU A 235 -9.91 6.14 -24.00
C GLU A 235 -8.39 6.19 -23.70
N LEU A 236 -8.02 6.25 -22.42
CA LEU A 236 -6.62 6.23 -22.00
C LEU A 236 -6.03 4.82 -21.97
N SER A 237 -6.87 3.82 -21.66
CA SER A 237 -6.46 2.41 -21.61
C SER A 237 -6.07 1.85 -22.96
N GLN A 238 -6.72 2.35 -24.03
CA GLN A 238 -6.45 1.94 -25.41
C GLN A 238 -5.26 2.67 -26.06
N LYS A 239 -4.79 3.77 -25.45
CA LYS A 239 -3.65 4.51 -25.98
C LYS A 239 -2.32 3.84 -25.66
N ASN A 240 -1.48 3.70 -26.67
CA ASN A 240 -0.11 3.23 -26.50
C ASN A 240 0.81 4.44 -26.24
N PHE A 241 1.21 4.61 -24.99
CA PHE A 241 2.19 5.62 -24.59
C PHE A 241 3.61 5.06 -24.75
N GLN A 242 4.52 5.86 -25.27
CA GLN A 242 5.89 5.41 -25.57
C GLN A 242 6.63 4.95 -24.29
N ASN A 243 6.61 5.75 -23.23
CA ASN A 243 7.44 5.54 -22.04
C ASN A 243 6.63 5.23 -20.77
N ASN A 244 5.31 5.29 -20.85
CA ASN A 244 4.42 5.14 -19.70
C ASN A 244 3.27 4.19 -20.02
N GLN A 245 2.69 3.64 -18.99
CA GLN A 245 1.49 2.80 -19.05
C GLN A 245 0.42 3.42 -18.15
N TYR A 246 -0.78 3.63 -18.70
CA TYR A 246 -1.90 4.14 -17.92
C TYR A 246 -2.38 3.12 -16.87
N VAL A 247 -2.62 3.58 -15.66
CA VAL A 247 -3.10 2.75 -14.55
C VAL A 247 -4.56 3.05 -14.23
N LEU A 248 -4.84 4.20 -13.66
CA LEU A 248 -6.17 4.68 -13.28
C LEU A 248 -6.24 6.20 -13.32
N SER A 249 -7.43 6.74 -13.17
CA SER A 249 -7.66 8.16 -12.92
C SER A 249 -8.37 8.36 -11.59
N ALA A 250 -7.89 9.32 -10.81
CA ALA A 250 -8.59 9.86 -9.67
C ALA A 250 -9.41 11.07 -10.16
N ILE A 251 -10.72 11.01 -10.01
CA ILE A 251 -11.67 12.06 -10.45
C ILE A 251 -12.39 12.59 -9.22
N LEU A 252 -12.33 13.89 -9.01
CA LEU A 252 -13.11 14.55 -7.98
C LEU A 252 -14.55 14.69 -8.45
N ARG A 253 -15.50 14.22 -7.64
CA ARG A 253 -16.92 14.51 -7.84
C ARG A 253 -17.22 15.94 -7.42
N PRO A 254 -18.05 16.67 -8.18
CA PRO A 254 -18.45 18.03 -7.84
C PRO A 254 -19.36 18.09 -6.60
#